data_23d54e65bb444dda982b51e2097bb8f0
#
_entry.id   23d54e65bb444dda982b51e2097bb8f0
#
_cell.length_a   1.000
_cell.length_b   1.000
_cell.length_c   1.000
_cell.angle_alpha   90.00
_cell.angle_beta   90.00
_cell.angle_gamma   90.00
#
_symmetry.space_group_name_H-M   'P 1'
#
loop_
_entity.id
_entity.type
_entity.pdbx_description
1 polymer ?
#
loop_
_entity_poly.entity_id
_entity_poly.type
_entity_poly.pdbx_seq_one_letter_code
_entity_poly.pdbx_strand_id
1 'polypeptide(L)'
;FFAVFLAAILAVSVLPAAVFADSQADLTVSTAAQLRKFAEDVNGGNPYEGKTVVLSADIDLGSVEWTPIGTSSKAFKGTFDGGYHIVSGLSITSGSEAGLFGLVSSGTIKNLVVRGSVEGSSSIAGIVGKLSNGRIENCRNEATVSGASAVGGVVGNVDGNTTVESCANKGSVSGTTGYIGGVTGQHW
;
A
#
# COMPACT_ATOMS: atom_id res chain seq x y z
N PHE A 1 -10.22 77.86 -1.57
CA PHE A 1 -10.80 76.53 -1.72
C PHE A 1 -9.65 75.51 -1.65
N PHE A 2 -9.47 74.89 -0.47
CA PHE A 2 -8.54 73.77 -0.29
C PHE A 2 -9.30 72.46 -0.48
N ALA A 3 -8.92 71.69 -1.47
CA ALA A 3 -9.43 70.33 -1.64
C ALA A 3 -8.48 69.39 -0.90
N VAL A 4 -9.02 68.71 0.15
CA VAL A 4 -8.30 67.63 0.86
C VAL A 4 -8.56 66.36 0.11
N PHE A 5 -7.50 65.78 -0.50
CA PHE A 5 -7.56 64.44 -1.05
C PHE A 5 -7.32 63.41 0.05
N LEU A 6 -8.38 62.67 0.41
CA LEU A 6 -8.29 61.56 1.32
C LEU A 6 -7.81 60.32 0.55
N ALA A 7 -6.54 59.93 0.70
CA ALA A 7 -6.03 58.71 0.15
C ALA A 7 -6.44 57.52 1.00
N ALA A 8 -7.34 56.71 0.49
CA ALA A 8 -7.69 55.45 1.12
C ALA A 8 -6.57 54.41 0.88
N ILE A 9 -5.83 54.10 1.94
CA ILE A 9 -4.85 53.02 1.90
C ILE A 9 -5.62 51.68 1.99
N LEU A 10 -5.71 50.97 0.89
CA LEU A 10 -6.26 49.61 0.82
C LEU A 10 -5.21 48.66 1.40
N ALA A 11 -5.37 48.27 2.67
CA ALA A 11 -4.53 47.22 3.27
C ALA A 11 -4.92 45.87 2.66
N VAL A 12 -4.14 45.43 1.68
CA VAL A 12 -4.22 44.03 1.20
C VAL A 12 -3.62 43.14 2.30
N SER A 13 -4.49 42.49 3.07
CA SER A 13 -4.05 41.44 3.99
C SER A 13 -3.59 40.24 3.15
N VAL A 14 -2.29 40.08 3.00
CA VAL A 14 -1.71 38.84 2.48
C VAL A 14 -1.93 37.78 3.56
N LEU A 15 -2.97 36.96 3.38
CA LEU A 15 -3.12 35.73 4.14
C LEU A 15 -1.86 34.89 3.84
N PRO A 16 -1.18 34.36 4.89
CA PRO A 16 -0.11 33.41 4.63
C PRO A 16 -0.73 32.24 3.86
N ALA A 17 -0.21 31.98 2.65
CA ALA A 17 -0.52 30.75 1.96
C ALA A 17 -0.19 29.62 2.94
N ALA A 18 -1.20 28.85 3.35
CA ALA A 18 -0.96 27.62 4.08
C ALA A 18 0.00 26.82 3.20
N VAL A 19 1.21 26.65 3.67
CA VAL A 19 2.18 25.74 3.08
C VAL A 19 1.59 24.37 3.34
N PHE A 20 0.76 23.88 2.40
CA PHE A 20 0.54 22.47 2.30
C PHE A 20 1.93 21.89 2.09
N ALA A 21 2.46 21.22 3.10
CA ALA A 21 3.63 20.39 2.91
C ALA A 21 3.21 19.34 1.88
N ASP A 22 3.50 19.65 0.62
CA ASP A 22 3.49 18.68 -0.46
C ASP A 22 4.48 17.60 -0.01
N SER A 23 3.97 16.45 0.40
CA SER A 23 4.81 15.33 0.80
C SER A 23 5.46 14.82 -0.49
N GLN A 24 6.56 15.47 -0.86
CA GLN A 24 7.31 15.12 -2.04
C GLN A 24 7.68 13.64 -1.94
N ALA A 25 7.32 12.87 -2.97
CA ALA A 25 7.65 11.45 -3.03
C ALA A 25 9.18 11.29 -3.04
N ASP A 26 9.69 10.44 -2.17
CA ASP A 26 11.12 10.05 -2.19
C ASP A 26 11.43 9.14 -3.39
N LEU A 27 10.42 8.38 -3.85
CA LEU A 27 10.50 7.51 -5.02
C LEU A 27 9.17 7.53 -5.77
N THR A 28 9.23 7.78 -7.07
CA THR A 28 8.07 7.66 -7.97
C THR A 28 8.24 6.41 -8.84
N VAL A 29 7.19 5.59 -8.88
CA VAL A 29 7.15 4.32 -9.61
C VAL A 29 6.04 4.39 -10.66
N SER A 30 6.37 4.17 -11.92
CA SER A 30 5.42 4.22 -13.05
C SER A 30 5.48 3.01 -13.97
N THR A 31 6.38 2.06 -13.71
CA THR A 31 6.55 0.86 -14.56
C THR A 31 6.76 -0.40 -13.72
N ALA A 32 6.43 -1.56 -14.29
CA ALA A 32 6.68 -2.86 -13.66
C ALA A 32 8.16 -3.08 -13.31
N ALA A 33 9.08 -2.61 -14.15
CA ALA A 33 10.50 -2.71 -13.88
C ALA A 33 10.93 -1.91 -12.66
N GLN A 34 10.40 -0.68 -12.50
CA GLN A 34 10.66 0.14 -11.32
C GLN A 34 10.05 -0.48 -10.05
N LEU A 35 8.83 -1.06 -10.14
CA LEU A 35 8.20 -1.72 -9.01
C LEU A 35 8.98 -2.98 -8.59
N ARG A 36 9.50 -3.76 -9.54
CA ARG A 36 10.40 -4.89 -9.26
C ARG A 36 11.70 -4.42 -8.60
N LYS A 37 12.30 -3.35 -9.10
CA LYS A 37 13.52 -2.79 -8.52
C LYS A 37 13.30 -2.30 -7.08
N PHE A 38 12.16 -1.67 -6.81
CA PHE A 38 11.76 -1.29 -5.46
C PHE A 38 11.60 -2.52 -4.54
N ALA A 39 10.95 -3.59 -5.03
CA ALA A 39 10.83 -4.84 -4.28
C ALA A 39 12.21 -5.45 -3.95
N GLU A 40 13.11 -5.50 -4.92
CA GLU A 40 14.49 -5.96 -4.73
C GLU A 40 15.24 -5.12 -3.68
N ASP A 41 15.06 -3.80 -3.69
CA ASP A 41 15.74 -2.89 -2.76
C ASP A 41 15.26 -3.09 -1.31
N VAL A 42 13.93 -3.19 -1.11
CA VAL A 42 13.37 -3.53 0.21
C VAL A 42 13.86 -4.89 0.68
N ASN A 43 13.80 -5.91 -0.19
CA ASN A 43 14.25 -7.27 0.11
C ASN A 43 15.79 -7.35 0.25
N GLY A 44 16.53 -6.40 -0.31
CA GLY A 44 17.95 -6.16 -0.09
C GLY A 44 18.29 -5.61 1.30
N GLY A 45 17.29 -5.03 2.00
CA GLY A 45 17.44 -4.53 3.36
C GLY A 45 17.25 -3.02 3.52
N ASN A 46 16.76 -2.30 2.51
CA ASN A 46 16.34 -0.91 2.63
C ASN A 46 14.85 -0.85 3.06
N PRO A 47 14.51 -0.54 4.32
CA PRO A 47 13.14 -0.59 4.81
C PRO A 47 12.27 0.58 4.34
N TYR A 48 12.84 1.61 3.73
CA TYR A 48 12.17 2.88 3.38
C TYR A 48 11.52 3.59 4.58
N GLU A 49 12.03 3.40 5.77
CA GLU A 49 11.50 4.04 6.98
C GLU A 49 11.56 5.57 6.86
N GLY A 50 10.41 6.23 7.13
CA GLY A 50 10.24 7.68 6.98
C GLY A 50 10.16 8.18 5.53
N LYS A 51 10.16 7.27 4.53
CA LYS A 51 10.12 7.61 3.12
C LYS A 51 8.76 7.32 2.49
N THR A 52 8.42 8.08 1.45
CA THR A 52 7.20 7.92 0.68
C THR A 52 7.52 7.46 -0.74
N VAL A 53 6.92 6.34 -1.11
CA VAL A 53 6.94 5.78 -2.47
C VAL A 53 5.56 6.00 -3.08
N VAL A 54 5.49 6.57 -4.28
CA VAL A 54 4.22 6.90 -4.95
C VAL A 54 4.14 6.21 -6.31
N LEU A 55 3.00 5.58 -6.60
CA LEU A 55 2.68 5.19 -7.98
C LEU A 55 2.17 6.41 -8.74
N SER A 56 2.64 6.59 -9.97
CA SER A 56 2.21 7.66 -10.86
C SER A 56 1.55 7.14 -12.15
N ALA A 57 1.33 5.85 -12.25
CA ALA A 57 0.63 5.19 -13.36
C ALA A 57 0.11 3.82 -12.92
N ASP A 58 -0.85 3.30 -13.67
CA ASP A 58 -1.24 1.88 -13.57
C ASP A 58 -0.08 1.00 -14.01
N ILE A 59 0.13 -0.12 -13.31
CA ILE A 59 1.23 -1.04 -13.55
C ILE A 59 0.69 -2.43 -13.87
N ASP A 60 1.09 -2.99 -15.01
CA ASP A 60 0.85 -4.39 -15.33
C ASP A 60 2.12 -5.21 -15.10
N LEU A 61 2.04 -6.18 -14.20
CA LEU A 61 3.14 -7.10 -13.86
C LEU A 61 3.27 -8.25 -14.89
N GLY A 62 2.31 -8.37 -15.83
CA GLY A 62 2.37 -9.34 -16.93
C GLY A 62 2.16 -10.78 -16.51
N SER A 63 1.57 -11.04 -15.35
CA SER A 63 1.37 -12.38 -14.77
C SER A 63 2.66 -13.22 -14.65
N VAL A 64 3.80 -12.54 -14.55
CA VAL A 64 5.08 -13.18 -14.22
C VAL A 64 5.17 -13.32 -12.71
N GLU A 65 5.70 -14.45 -12.22
CA GLU A 65 5.86 -14.73 -10.79
C GLU A 65 6.41 -13.52 -10.05
N TRP A 66 5.71 -13.13 -8.99
CA TRP A 66 6.01 -11.94 -8.19
C TRP A 66 6.71 -12.34 -6.89
N THR A 67 7.80 -11.65 -6.59
CA THR A 67 8.40 -11.72 -5.25
C THR A 67 7.80 -10.63 -4.38
N PRO A 68 7.09 -10.96 -3.29
CA PRO A 68 6.47 -9.98 -2.40
C PRO A 68 7.46 -8.93 -1.88
N ILE A 69 6.99 -7.68 -1.77
CA ILE A 69 7.77 -6.59 -1.19
C ILE A 69 7.82 -6.77 0.33
N GLY A 70 9.02 -6.91 0.88
CA GLY A 70 9.25 -7.17 2.30
C GLY A 70 9.13 -8.65 2.66
N THR A 71 10.06 -9.10 3.49
CA THR A 71 10.15 -10.48 4.00
C THR A 71 10.12 -10.47 5.52
N SER A 72 9.98 -11.66 6.15
CA SER A 72 10.01 -11.82 7.62
C SER A 72 11.28 -11.24 8.29
N SER A 73 12.39 -11.14 7.56
CA SER A 73 13.64 -10.56 8.05
C SER A 73 13.88 -9.11 7.59
N LYS A 74 13.15 -8.64 6.57
CA LYS A 74 13.35 -7.34 5.91
C LYS A 74 12.01 -6.72 5.53
N ALA A 75 11.32 -6.20 6.53
CA ALA A 75 9.99 -5.61 6.36
C ALA A 75 10.03 -4.25 5.65
N PHE A 76 9.00 -3.95 4.89
CA PHE A 76 8.74 -2.58 4.44
C PHE A 76 8.20 -1.74 5.61
N LYS A 77 8.76 -0.52 5.81
CA LYS A 77 8.41 0.37 6.94
C LYS A 77 8.04 1.79 6.51
N GLY A 78 8.05 2.07 5.21
CA GLY A 78 7.73 3.39 4.67
C GLY A 78 6.24 3.61 4.46
N THR A 79 5.93 4.66 3.71
CA THR A 79 4.61 4.90 3.13
C THR A 79 4.62 4.52 1.65
N PHE A 80 3.69 3.67 1.23
CA PHE A 80 3.43 3.37 -0.16
C PHE A 80 2.06 3.93 -0.55
N ASP A 81 2.05 4.96 -1.38
CA ASP A 81 0.84 5.58 -1.89
C ASP A 81 0.59 5.11 -3.32
N GLY A 82 -0.45 4.32 -3.49
CA GLY A 82 -0.85 3.84 -4.80
C GLY A 82 -1.42 4.91 -5.73
N GLY A 83 -1.65 6.14 -5.26
CA GLY A 83 -2.20 7.23 -6.08
C GLY A 83 -3.54 6.89 -6.75
N TYR A 84 -4.29 5.94 -6.19
CA TYR A 84 -5.50 5.32 -6.78
C TYR A 84 -5.24 4.54 -8.07
N HIS A 85 -3.98 4.26 -8.40
CA HIS A 85 -3.61 3.43 -9.54
C HIS A 85 -3.82 1.94 -9.27
N ILE A 86 -3.79 1.17 -10.35
CA ILE A 86 -4.01 -0.27 -10.34
C ILE A 86 -2.67 -0.99 -10.58
N VAL A 87 -2.37 -1.95 -9.72
CA VAL A 87 -1.34 -2.96 -9.99
C VAL A 87 -2.05 -4.22 -10.45
N SER A 88 -1.92 -4.57 -11.71
CA SER A 88 -2.53 -5.74 -12.34
C SER A 88 -1.52 -6.83 -12.69
N GLY A 89 -2.01 -8.02 -13.02
CA GLY A 89 -1.14 -9.14 -13.39
C GLY A 89 -0.27 -9.67 -12.26
N LEU A 90 -0.67 -9.44 -10.98
CA LEU A 90 0.00 -10.06 -9.85
C LEU A 90 -0.16 -11.59 -9.95
N SER A 91 0.94 -12.31 -9.84
CA SER A 91 0.97 -13.77 -9.86
C SER A 91 1.92 -14.30 -8.80
N ILE A 92 1.36 -15.00 -7.81
CA ILE A 92 2.12 -15.71 -6.77
C ILE A 92 1.51 -17.11 -6.68
N THR A 93 2.35 -18.13 -6.83
CA THR A 93 1.90 -19.53 -6.92
C THR A 93 2.24 -20.36 -5.69
N SER A 94 3.02 -19.84 -4.76
CA SER A 94 3.40 -20.54 -3.53
C SER A 94 4.04 -19.61 -2.50
N GLY A 95 4.21 -20.08 -1.27
CA GLY A 95 4.92 -19.37 -0.22
C GLY A 95 4.05 -19.06 1.00
N SER A 96 4.61 -18.28 1.90
CA SER A 96 3.94 -17.72 3.07
C SER A 96 4.21 -16.22 3.13
N GLU A 97 3.41 -15.49 3.91
CA GLU A 97 3.46 -14.02 3.94
C GLU A 97 3.41 -13.44 2.51
N ALA A 98 2.40 -13.86 1.73
CA ALA A 98 2.31 -13.59 0.30
C ALA A 98 1.19 -12.58 -0.02
N GLY A 99 1.52 -11.65 -0.92
CA GLY A 99 0.70 -10.58 -1.45
C GLY A 99 1.56 -9.67 -2.32
N LEU A 100 1.04 -8.53 -2.76
CA LEU A 100 1.91 -7.52 -3.37
C LEU A 100 3.05 -7.15 -2.40
N PHE A 101 2.70 -7.00 -1.13
CA PHE A 101 3.63 -6.92 0.01
C PHE A 101 3.60 -8.23 0.81
N GLY A 102 4.76 -8.73 1.18
CA GLY A 102 4.88 -9.89 2.08
C GLY A 102 4.72 -9.45 3.54
N LEU A 103 5.64 -8.63 4.05
CA LEU A 103 5.59 -8.07 5.40
C LEU A 103 5.71 -6.55 5.38
N VAL A 104 4.73 -5.90 5.99
CA VAL A 104 4.76 -4.48 6.35
C VAL A 104 4.81 -4.34 7.86
N SER A 105 5.81 -3.61 8.38
CA SER A 105 5.98 -3.37 9.83
C SER A 105 6.13 -1.88 10.11
N SER A 106 5.20 -1.31 10.87
CA SER A 106 5.13 0.14 11.16
C SER A 106 5.02 1.04 9.92
N GLY A 107 4.70 0.46 8.76
CA GLY A 107 4.52 1.16 7.50
C GLY A 107 3.06 1.45 7.18
N THR A 108 2.83 2.22 6.12
CA THR A 108 1.50 2.57 5.61
C THR A 108 1.37 2.19 4.14
N ILE A 109 0.28 1.50 3.79
CA ILE A 109 -0.11 1.23 2.40
C ILE A 109 -1.44 1.94 2.17
N LYS A 110 -1.55 2.75 1.12
CA LYS A 110 -2.78 3.50 0.86
C LYS A 110 -3.10 3.70 -0.61
N ASN A 111 -4.39 3.98 -0.89
CA ASN A 111 -4.89 4.39 -2.20
C ASN A 111 -4.49 3.41 -3.33
N LEU A 112 -4.65 2.11 -3.14
CA LEU A 112 -4.14 1.07 -4.04
C LEU A 112 -5.22 0.10 -4.47
N VAL A 113 -5.20 -0.29 -5.73
CA VAL A 113 -6.01 -1.40 -6.26
C VAL A 113 -5.08 -2.51 -6.77
N VAL A 114 -5.33 -3.76 -6.37
CA VAL A 114 -4.53 -4.92 -6.81
C VAL A 114 -5.40 -5.93 -7.53
N ARG A 115 -4.90 -6.46 -8.67
CA ARG A 115 -5.54 -7.48 -9.50
C ARG A 115 -4.57 -8.61 -9.83
N GLY A 116 -5.06 -9.82 -9.88
CA GLY A 116 -4.27 -11.00 -10.25
C GLY A 116 -4.66 -12.24 -9.48
N SER A 117 -3.67 -13.05 -9.11
CA SER A 117 -3.86 -14.28 -8.34
C SER A 117 -2.73 -14.46 -7.33
N VAL A 118 -3.11 -14.81 -6.11
CA VAL A 118 -2.17 -15.11 -5.03
C VAL A 118 -2.55 -16.46 -4.41
N GLU A 119 -1.61 -17.39 -4.45
CA GLU A 119 -1.74 -18.70 -3.83
C GLU A 119 -0.57 -18.93 -2.86
N GLY A 120 -0.85 -19.57 -1.72
CA GLY A 120 0.19 -19.86 -0.74
C GLY A 120 -0.28 -20.66 0.46
N SER A 121 0.56 -20.74 1.48
CA SER A 121 0.28 -21.57 2.66
C SER A 121 -0.30 -20.77 3.83
N SER A 122 0.32 -19.69 4.26
CA SER A 122 -0.11 -18.96 5.46
C SER A 122 0.16 -17.46 5.33
N SER A 123 -0.72 -16.65 5.90
CA SER A 123 -0.68 -15.18 5.82
C SER A 123 -0.73 -14.70 4.37
N ILE A 124 -1.82 -15.01 3.69
CA ILE A 124 -2.00 -14.81 2.25
C ILE A 124 -3.03 -13.73 2.00
N ALA A 125 -2.71 -12.78 1.13
CA ALA A 125 -3.66 -11.73 0.71
C ALA A 125 -3.31 -11.16 -0.67
N GLY A 126 -4.22 -10.40 -1.27
CA GLY A 126 -3.93 -9.67 -2.50
C GLY A 126 -2.96 -8.51 -2.27
N ILE A 127 -3.03 -7.84 -1.12
CA ILE A 127 -2.24 -6.62 -0.87
C ILE A 127 -1.10 -6.89 0.11
N VAL A 128 -1.38 -7.28 1.34
CA VAL A 128 -0.36 -7.49 2.37
C VAL A 128 -0.52 -8.86 3.02
N GLY A 129 0.47 -9.73 2.89
CA GLY A 129 0.49 -11.02 3.56
C GLY A 129 0.41 -10.87 5.09
N LYS A 130 1.33 -10.11 5.67
CA LYS A 130 1.35 -9.81 7.11
C LYS A 130 1.54 -8.33 7.37
N LEU A 131 0.69 -7.76 8.22
CA LEU A 131 0.76 -6.39 8.70
C LEU A 131 1.03 -6.36 10.19
N SER A 132 2.11 -5.71 10.62
CA SER A 132 2.48 -5.58 12.04
C SER A 132 2.67 -4.11 12.41
N ASN A 133 1.92 -3.62 13.40
CA ASN A 133 1.98 -2.23 13.89
C ASN A 133 1.88 -1.17 12.77
N GLY A 134 1.18 -1.46 11.69
CA GLY A 134 1.10 -0.63 10.50
C GLY A 134 -0.33 -0.21 10.14
N ARG A 135 -0.48 0.42 8.96
CA ARG A 135 -1.75 0.95 8.50
C ARG A 135 -2.00 0.60 7.05
N ILE A 136 -3.24 0.23 6.74
CA ILE A 136 -3.74 0.11 5.37
C ILE A 136 -5.02 0.93 5.25
N GLU A 137 -5.09 1.81 4.26
CA GLU A 137 -6.25 2.67 4.05
C GLU A 137 -6.60 2.84 2.57
N ASN A 138 -7.90 2.96 2.27
CA ASN A 138 -8.41 3.21 0.91
C ASN A 138 -7.87 2.20 -0.12
N CYS A 139 -7.69 0.94 0.28
CA CYS A 139 -7.16 -0.10 -0.59
C CYS A 139 -8.24 -1.08 -1.03
N ARG A 140 -8.12 -1.59 -2.27
CA ARG A 140 -9.06 -2.56 -2.82
C ARG A 140 -8.34 -3.75 -3.43
N ASN A 141 -8.69 -4.94 -2.97
CA ASN A 141 -8.30 -6.18 -3.62
C ASN A 141 -9.34 -6.59 -4.68
N GLU A 142 -8.88 -6.89 -5.88
CA GLU A 142 -9.64 -7.51 -6.97
C GLU A 142 -8.94 -8.80 -7.46
N ALA A 143 -7.89 -9.22 -6.79
CA ALA A 143 -7.20 -10.49 -7.07
C ALA A 143 -7.93 -11.67 -6.43
N THR A 144 -7.80 -12.85 -7.06
CA THR A 144 -8.18 -14.12 -6.44
C THR A 144 -7.11 -14.51 -5.41
N VAL A 145 -7.53 -14.88 -4.22
CA VAL A 145 -6.63 -15.25 -3.13
C VAL A 145 -6.98 -16.64 -2.61
N SER A 146 -6.01 -17.53 -2.55
CA SER A 146 -6.16 -18.89 -2.02
C SER A 146 -5.00 -19.28 -1.12
N GLY A 147 -5.30 -20.00 -0.05
CA GLY A 147 -4.27 -20.43 0.90
C GLY A 147 -4.75 -21.47 1.90
N ALA A 148 -3.85 -21.91 2.78
CA ALA A 148 -4.25 -22.85 3.82
C ALA A 148 -4.78 -22.11 5.06
N SER A 149 -4.08 -21.11 5.58
CA SER A 149 -4.43 -20.43 6.84
C SER A 149 -4.14 -18.94 6.79
N ALA A 150 -4.87 -18.14 7.59
CA ALA A 150 -4.76 -16.68 7.63
C ALA A 150 -4.87 -16.07 6.23
N VAL A 151 -5.99 -16.31 5.56
CA VAL A 151 -6.25 -15.85 4.19
C VAL A 151 -7.23 -14.69 4.21
N GLY A 152 -6.82 -13.55 3.68
CA GLY A 152 -7.65 -12.36 3.59
C GLY A 152 -7.59 -11.72 2.20
N GLY A 153 -8.62 -11.00 1.80
CA GLY A 153 -8.59 -10.29 0.52
C GLY A 153 -7.56 -9.17 0.51
N VAL A 154 -7.49 -8.38 1.58
CA VAL A 154 -6.60 -7.22 1.72
C VAL A 154 -5.38 -7.57 2.57
N VAL A 155 -5.58 -8.17 3.74
CA VAL A 155 -4.51 -8.58 4.67
C VAL A 155 -4.72 -10.01 5.12
N GLY A 156 -3.69 -10.84 5.04
CA GLY A 156 -3.71 -12.22 5.53
C GLY A 156 -3.69 -12.29 7.05
N ASN A 157 -2.69 -11.69 7.66
CA ASN A 157 -2.49 -11.69 9.11
C ASN A 157 -2.24 -10.27 9.62
N VAL A 158 -2.94 -9.90 10.68
CA VAL A 158 -2.82 -8.60 11.36
C VAL A 158 -2.30 -8.82 12.78
N ASP A 159 -1.24 -8.09 13.15
CA ASP A 159 -0.56 -8.24 14.43
C ASP A 159 -0.23 -6.87 15.05
N GLY A 160 -0.37 -6.75 16.37
CA GLY A 160 -0.06 -5.55 17.13
C GLY A 160 -1.03 -4.39 16.91
N ASN A 161 -0.53 -3.17 17.08
CA ASN A 161 -1.35 -1.95 16.92
C ASN A 161 -1.48 -1.58 15.44
N THR A 162 -2.46 -2.15 14.77
CA THR A 162 -2.69 -1.97 13.33
C THR A 162 -4.04 -1.32 13.03
N THR A 163 -4.10 -0.63 11.89
CA THR A 163 -5.34 -0.07 11.36
C THR A 163 -5.58 -0.57 9.94
N VAL A 164 -6.77 -1.11 9.69
CA VAL A 164 -7.26 -1.45 8.34
C VAL A 164 -8.59 -0.73 8.16
N GLU A 165 -8.60 0.32 7.33
CA GLU A 165 -9.79 1.16 7.18
C GLU A 165 -10.09 1.52 5.73
N SER A 166 -11.35 1.76 5.42
CA SER A 166 -11.82 2.12 4.07
C SER A 166 -11.32 1.13 3.00
N CYS A 167 -11.14 -0.14 3.38
CA CYS A 167 -10.64 -1.19 2.51
C CYS A 167 -11.78 -2.09 2.04
N ALA A 168 -11.65 -2.60 0.82
CA ALA A 168 -12.64 -3.49 0.21
C ALA A 168 -11.99 -4.69 -0.47
N ASN A 169 -12.66 -5.83 -0.40
CA ASN A 169 -12.35 -6.98 -1.22
C ASN A 169 -13.46 -7.22 -2.24
N LYS A 170 -13.09 -7.34 -3.50
CA LYS A 170 -13.97 -7.74 -4.62
C LYS A 170 -13.49 -9.03 -5.28
N GLY A 171 -12.31 -9.51 -4.92
CA GLY A 171 -11.78 -10.79 -5.40
C GLY A 171 -12.34 -11.97 -4.62
N SER A 172 -12.19 -13.16 -5.18
CA SER A 172 -12.50 -14.41 -4.47
C SER A 172 -11.44 -14.70 -3.41
N VAL A 173 -11.90 -15.14 -2.22
CA VAL A 173 -11.00 -15.58 -1.15
C VAL A 173 -11.40 -17.01 -0.75
N SER A 174 -10.42 -17.90 -0.72
CA SER A 174 -10.63 -19.30 -0.32
C SER A 174 -9.50 -19.80 0.56
N GLY A 175 -9.81 -20.70 1.47
CA GLY A 175 -8.84 -21.33 2.34
C GLY A 175 -9.24 -22.73 2.74
N THR A 176 -8.28 -23.55 3.16
CA THR A 176 -8.51 -24.95 3.52
C THR A 176 -8.51 -25.23 5.02
N THR A 177 -7.79 -24.40 5.79
CA THR A 177 -7.69 -24.55 7.25
C THR A 177 -7.57 -23.16 7.89
N GLY A 178 -8.07 -22.98 9.11
CA GLY A 178 -7.87 -21.77 9.89
C GLY A 178 -8.67 -20.56 9.46
N TYR A 179 -8.11 -19.37 9.60
CA TYR A 179 -8.81 -18.09 9.56
C TYR A 179 -8.93 -17.57 8.13
N ILE A 180 -10.16 -17.42 7.65
CA ILE A 180 -10.46 -16.94 6.30
C ILE A 180 -11.40 -15.74 6.42
N GLY A 181 -11.04 -14.64 5.82
CA GLY A 181 -11.86 -13.44 5.87
C GLY A 181 -11.87 -12.67 4.55
N GLY A 182 -12.97 -12.01 4.25
CA GLY A 182 -13.11 -11.24 3.02
C GLY A 182 -12.10 -10.09 2.91
N VAL A 183 -11.81 -9.40 4.03
CA VAL A 183 -10.83 -8.30 4.08
C VAL A 183 -9.59 -8.74 4.85
N THR A 184 -9.73 -9.17 6.09
CA THR A 184 -8.63 -9.66 6.92
C THR A 184 -8.84 -11.14 7.25
N GLY A 185 -7.78 -11.95 7.15
CA GLY A 185 -7.81 -13.36 7.52
C GLY A 185 -7.76 -13.54 9.03
N GLN A 186 -6.65 -13.22 9.64
CA GLN A 186 -6.42 -13.41 11.08
C GLN A 186 -6.02 -12.09 11.75
N HIS A 187 -6.46 -11.91 13.01
CA HIS A 187 -6.12 -10.78 13.86
C HIS A 187 -5.71 -11.31 15.25
N TRP A 188 -4.57 -10.83 15.76
CA TRP A 188 -4.03 -11.13 17.11
C TRP A 188 -4.07 -9.92 18.02
#